data_dc8c8e03cfa0269d92a76c662c025429
#
_entry.id   dc8c8e03cfa0269d92a76c662c025429
#
_cell.length_a   1.000
_cell.length_b   1.000
_cell.length_c   1.000
_cell.angle_alpha   90.00
_cell.angle_beta   90.00
_cell.angle_gamma   90.00
#
_symmetry.space_group_name_H-M   'P 1'
#
loop_
_entity.id
_entity.type
_entity.pdbx_description
1 polymer ?
#
loop_
_entity_poly.entity_id
_entity_poly.type
_entity_poly.pdbx_seq_one_letter_code
_entity_poly.pdbx_strand_id
1 'polypeptide(L)'
;MTVEGVADRRTAPSARYQPVLGTLGFVWDQAADQVLLIHRTRRADGKHNGLGGKLEPDEDIVTGMARELHEEAAIVPTDMRLRGTISWPGFEGPDGDDWFGFLFLITRWTGEIPDSNDEGELSWVPRSRLMAWCDPATRSDSGLDLHEGDVHFLPLLFDDDPRPFHALMPWEQGRPTGWSVTRV
;
A
#
# COMPACT_ATOMS: atom_id res chain seq x y z
N MET A 1 8.70 12.21 -36.81
CA MET A 1 8.32 12.92 -35.59
C MET A 1 9.03 12.25 -34.44
N THR A 2 10.10 12.85 -33.99
CA THR A 2 10.97 12.41 -32.92
C THR A 2 10.26 12.72 -31.60
N VAL A 3 10.02 11.72 -30.78
CA VAL A 3 9.50 11.91 -29.40
C VAL A 3 10.69 12.41 -28.57
N GLU A 4 10.80 13.72 -28.42
CA GLU A 4 11.68 14.35 -27.43
C GLU A 4 10.96 14.36 -26.10
N GLY A 5 11.66 13.90 -25.02
CA GLY A 5 11.33 14.37 -23.68
C GLY A 5 11.02 13.36 -22.59
N VAL A 6 11.50 12.12 -22.66
CA VAL A 6 11.69 11.35 -21.40
C VAL A 6 13.16 11.50 -21.01
N ALA A 7 13.44 12.37 -20.05
CA ALA A 7 14.78 12.46 -19.47
C ALA A 7 15.12 11.08 -18.89
N ASP A 8 16.10 10.42 -19.50
CA ASP A 8 16.64 9.15 -19.01
C ASP A 8 17.32 9.40 -17.65
N ARG A 9 16.59 9.20 -16.57
CA ARG A 9 17.07 9.33 -15.18
C ARG A 9 18.27 8.40 -14.89
N ARG A 10 18.61 7.49 -15.81
CA ARG A 10 19.72 6.53 -15.68
C ARG A 10 21.08 7.07 -16.09
N THR A 11 21.16 8.28 -16.63
CA THR A 11 22.41 8.82 -17.20
C THR A 11 23.17 9.81 -16.31
N ALA A 12 22.72 10.09 -15.08
CA ALA A 12 23.51 10.88 -14.15
C ALA A 12 24.57 9.97 -13.46
N PRO A 13 25.88 10.13 -13.72
CA PRO A 13 26.92 9.16 -13.33
C PRO A 13 27.18 9.04 -11.81
N SER A 14 26.43 9.68 -10.95
CA SER A 14 26.65 9.69 -9.49
C SER A 14 25.41 9.76 -8.63
N ALA A 15 24.21 9.79 -9.19
CA ALA A 15 22.99 9.81 -8.38
C ALA A 15 22.69 8.38 -7.84
N ARG A 16 22.82 8.20 -6.54
CA ARG A 16 22.33 6.98 -5.88
C ARG A 16 20.80 6.95 -5.99
N TYR A 17 20.26 5.78 -6.28
CA TYR A 17 18.81 5.56 -6.19
C TYR A 17 18.38 5.72 -4.72
N GLN A 18 17.49 6.66 -4.44
CA GLN A 18 17.08 7.05 -3.10
C GLN A 18 15.55 7.15 -3.04
N PRO A 19 14.84 6.02 -3.06
CA PRO A 19 13.39 6.04 -2.93
C PRO A 19 12.99 6.40 -1.49
N VAL A 20 11.79 6.95 -1.35
CA VAL A 20 11.10 7.03 -0.06
C VAL A 20 10.76 5.60 0.38
N LEU A 21 11.21 5.21 1.57
CA LEU A 21 10.87 3.91 2.15
C LEU A 21 9.58 4.04 2.95
N GLY A 22 8.64 3.12 2.74
CA GLY A 22 7.38 3.13 3.46
C GLY A 22 6.85 1.73 3.74
N THR A 23 5.97 1.66 4.74
CA THR A 23 5.21 0.45 5.08
C THR A 23 3.75 0.62 4.71
N LEU A 24 3.11 -0.48 4.33
CA LEU A 24 1.67 -0.54 4.07
C LEU A 24 1.12 -1.85 4.64
N GLY A 25 0.23 -1.76 5.62
CA GLY A 25 -0.33 -2.88 6.34
C GLY A 25 -1.84 -3.02 6.12
N PHE A 26 -2.28 -4.26 5.97
CA PHE A 26 -3.69 -4.61 5.93
C PHE A 26 -4.02 -5.50 7.13
N VAL A 27 -4.89 -5.01 8.01
CA VAL A 27 -5.36 -5.75 9.19
C VAL A 27 -6.56 -6.58 8.77
N TRP A 28 -6.46 -7.91 8.89
CA TRP A 28 -7.48 -8.84 8.47
C TRP A 28 -8.05 -9.61 9.65
N ASP A 29 -9.29 -9.32 10.02
CA ASP A 29 -10.08 -10.17 10.91
C ASP A 29 -10.54 -11.40 10.14
N GLN A 30 -9.82 -12.51 10.35
CA GLN A 30 -10.11 -13.78 9.67
C GLN A 30 -11.43 -14.41 10.13
N ALA A 31 -11.88 -14.13 11.36
CA ALA A 31 -13.13 -14.70 11.88
C ALA A 31 -14.36 -14.03 11.25
N ALA A 32 -14.29 -12.72 11.05
CA ALA A 32 -15.35 -11.93 10.40
C ALA A 32 -15.17 -11.84 8.88
N ASP A 33 -14.01 -12.24 8.33
CA ASP A 33 -13.55 -12.04 6.95
C ASP A 33 -13.62 -10.58 6.51
N GLN A 34 -13.12 -9.68 7.38
CA GLN A 34 -13.11 -8.24 7.15
C GLN A 34 -11.70 -7.67 7.21
N VAL A 35 -11.45 -6.64 6.40
CA VAL A 35 -10.19 -5.92 6.32
C VAL A 35 -10.40 -4.49 6.80
N LEU A 36 -9.52 -4.02 7.69
CA LEU A 36 -9.53 -2.63 8.14
C LEU A 36 -8.95 -1.74 7.05
N LEU A 37 -9.69 -0.72 6.66
CA LEU A 37 -9.24 0.33 5.76
C LEU A 37 -9.40 1.70 6.42
N ILE A 38 -8.50 2.61 6.07
CA ILE A 38 -8.67 4.03 6.32
C ILE A 38 -9.25 4.71 5.08
N HIS A 39 -10.31 5.50 5.26
CA HIS A 39 -10.82 6.42 4.25
C HIS A 39 -10.21 7.80 4.53
N ARG A 40 -9.23 8.21 3.75
CA ARG A 40 -8.42 9.43 3.98
C ARG A 40 -9.20 10.68 3.63
N THR A 41 -10.22 11.02 4.40
CA THR A 41 -11.13 12.14 4.16
C THR A 41 -10.45 13.53 4.26
N ARG A 42 -9.27 13.59 4.89
CA ARG A 42 -8.48 14.83 5.05
C ARG A 42 -7.41 15.01 3.98
N ARG A 43 -7.21 14.03 3.09
CA ARG A 43 -6.36 14.15 1.89
C ARG A 43 -7.21 14.54 0.69
N ALA A 44 -6.60 15.26 -0.26
CA ALA A 44 -7.30 15.75 -1.45
C ALA A 44 -7.81 14.63 -2.37
N ASP A 45 -7.24 13.43 -2.29
CA ASP A 45 -7.63 12.28 -3.08
C ASP A 45 -8.80 11.48 -2.49
N GLY A 46 -9.07 11.60 -1.17
CA GLY A 46 -10.19 10.97 -0.49
C GLY A 46 -10.24 9.44 -0.63
N LYS A 47 -9.09 8.77 -0.83
CA LYS A 47 -9.05 7.34 -1.14
C LYS A 47 -9.10 6.46 0.10
N HIS A 48 -9.63 5.24 -0.09
CA HIS A 48 -9.42 4.16 0.87
C HIS A 48 -8.02 3.58 0.72
N ASN A 49 -7.41 3.16 1.83
CA ASN A 49 -6.09 2.55 1.83
C ASN A 49 -5.92 1.58 3.01
N GLY A 50 -4.85 0.77 3.00
CA GLY A 50 -4.31 0.15 4.20
C GLY A 50 -3.70 1.19 5.13
N LEU A 51 -3.24 0.76 6.29
CA LEU A 51 -2.56 1.58 7.30
C LEU A 51 -1.06 1.61 7.01
N GLY A 52 -0.39 2.71 7.31
CA GLY A 52 1.05 2.80 7.16
C GLY A 52 1.54 4.14 6.64
N GLY A 53 2.85 4.30 6.64
CA GLY A 53 3.51 5.54 6.29
C GLY A 53 4.99 5.38 6.00
N LYS A 54 5.74 6.47 6.12
CA LYS A 54 7.17 6.53 5.85
C LYS A 54 7.94 5.93 7.00
N LEU A 55 9.02 5.19 6.67
CA LEU A 55 9.98 4.75 7.69
C LEU A 55 10.76 5.95 8.23
N GLU A 56 11.00 5.94 9.53
CA GLU A 56 11.91 6.86 10.19
C GLU A 56 13.36 6.36 10.10
N PRO A 57 14.37 7.26 10.23
CA PRO A 57 15.79 6.89 10.01
C PRO A 57 16.32 5.79 10.92
N ASP A 58 15.77 5.66 12.12
CA ASP A 58 16.31 4.79 13.16
C ASP A 58 15.44 3.55 13.43
N GLU A 59 14.54 3.19 12.50
CA GLU A 59 13.68 2.03 12.66
C GLU A 59 13.83 1.00 11.52
N ASP A 60 13.61 -0.27 11.84
CA ASP A 60 13.43 -1.32 10.85
C ASP A 60 11.97 -1.39 10.37
N ILE A 61 11.74 -2.14 9.28
CA ILE A 61 10.41 -2.22 8.64
C ILE A 61 9.31 -2.81 9.54
N VAL A 62 9.68 -3.65 10.52
CA VAL A 62 8.72 -4.27 11.45
C VAL A 62 8.34 -3.26 12.54
N THR A 63 9.34 -2.56 13.07
CA THR A 63 9.15 -1.49 14.04
C THR A 63 8.33 -0.34 13.45
N GLY A 64 8.69 0.11 12.23
CA GLY A 64 7.96 1.16 11.53
C GLY A 64 6.51 0.79 11.26
N MET A 65 6.24 -0.42 10.78
CA MET A 65 4.85 -0.87 10.59
C MET A 65 4.06 -0.94 11.91
N ALA A 66 4.70 -1.40 12.99
CA ALA A 66 4.05 -1.45 14.30
C ALA A 66 3.77 -0.05 14.88
N ARG A 67 4.67 0.92 14.67
CA ARG A 67 4.46 2.33 15.05
C ARG A 67 3.26 2.92 14.30
N GLU A 68 3.21 2.78 12.97
CA GLU A 68 2.12 3.28 12.14
C GLU A 68 0.77 2.68 12.56
N LEU A 69 0.71 1.36 12.83
CA LEU A 69 -0.51 0.71 13.32
C LEU A 69 -0.95 1.26 14.69
N HIS A 70 0.01 1.61 15.55
CA HIS A 70 -0.32 2.22 16.83
C HIS A 70 -0.83 3.65 16.68
N GLU A 71 -0.19 4.44 15.84
CA GLU A 71 -0.56 5.85 15.59
C GLU A 71 -1.89 5.98 14.86
N GLU A 72 -2.10 5.16 13.82
CA GLU A 72 -3.30 5.26 13.00
C GLU A 72 -4.51 4.49 13.54
N ALA A 73 -4.31 3.37 14.25
CA ALA A 73 -5.40 2.48 14.67
C ALA A 73 -5.37 2.09 16.16
N ALA A 74 -4.43 2.63 16.96
CA ALA A 74 -4.27 2.34 18.38
C ALA A 74 -4.08 0.83 18.70
N ILE A 75 -3.52 0.06 17.79
CA ILE A 75 -3.28 -1.38 17.95
C ILE A 75 -1.79 -1.72 17.99
N VAL A 76 -1.50 -2.85 18.67
CA VAL A 76 -0.17 -3.47 18.68
C VAL A 76 -0.28 -4.82 17.99
N PRO A 77 0.41 -5.05 16.84
CA PRO A 77 0.35 -6.31 16.13
C PRO A 77 1.02 -7.43 16.94
N THR A 78 0.39 -8.61 16.98
CA THR A 78 0.92 -9.83 17.61
C THR A 78 1.17 -10.96 16.61
N ASP A 79 0.58 -10.88 15.41
CA ASP A 79 0.93 -11.69 14.23
C ASP A 79 0.92 -10.78 13.00
N MET A 80 2.10 -10.52 12.47
CA MET A 80 2.32 -9.65 11.31
C MET A 80 3.32 -10.31 10.37
N ARG A 81 2.98 -10.36 9.08
CA ARG A 81 3.79 -11.04 8.06
C ARG A 81 4.08 -10.11 6.91
N LEU A 82 5.35 -10.02 6.51
CA LEU A 82 5.73 -9.39 5.25
C LEU A 82 5.22 -10.26 4.09
N ARG A 83 4.30 -9.72 3.31
CA ARG A 83 3.72 -10.38 2.14
C ARG A 83 4.43 -10.03 0.85
N GLY A 84 5.04 -8.85 0.79
CA GLY A 84 5.77 -8.46 -0.39
C GLY A 84 6.42 -7.10 -0.30
N THR A 85 7.12 -6.75 -1.37
CA THR A 85 7.69 -5.42 -1.59
C THR A 85 7.31 -4.91 -2.97
N ILE A 86 7.14 -3.61 -3.09
CA ILE A 86 6.85 -2.98 -4.37
C ILE A 86 7.76 -1.75 -4.54
N SER A 87 8.40 -1.64 -5.69
CA SER A 87 9.02 -0.41 -6.15
C SER A 87 7.99 0.37 -6.96
N TRP A 88 7.74 1.63 -6.60
CA TRP A 88 6.83 2.56 -7.27
C TRP A 88 7.61 3.78 -7.82
N PRO A 89 8.34 3.64 -8.93
CA PRO A 89 9.01 4.80 -9.55
C PRO A 89 7.97 5.83 -10.01
N GLY A 90 8.19 7.10 -9.64
CA GLY A 90 7.35 8.22 -10.07
C GLY A 90 5.97 8.30 -9.40
N PHE A 91 5.78 7.68 -8.23
CA PHE A 91 4.46 7.53 -7.61
C PHE A 91 3.87 8.84 -7.08
N GLU A 92 4.64 9.67 -6.37
CA GLU A 92 4.11 10.83 -5.63
C GLU A 92 4.89 12.11 -5.93
N GLY A 93 4.20 13.25 -5.79
CA GLY A 93 4.77 14.59 -5.93
C GLY A 93 4.78 15.12 -7.36
N PRO A 94 5.05 16.43 -7.54
CA PRO A 94 5.06 17.08 -8.85
C PRO A 94 6.17 16.57 -9.77
N ASP A 95 7.28 16.09 -9.19
CA ASP A 95 8.42 15.50 -9.90
C ASP A 95 8.38 13.96 -9.92
N GLY A 96 7.35 13.36 -9.33
CA GLY A 96 7.14 11.92 -9.22
C GLY A 96 8.20 11.26 -8.36
N ASP A 97 8.10 11.38 -7.04
CA ASP A 97 9.01 10.71 -6.11
C ASP A 97 8.94 9.19 -6.28
N ASP A 98 10.11 8.55 -6.23
CA ASP A 98 10.21 7.10 -6.21
C ASP A 98 9.93 6.59 -4.80
N TRP A 99 9.11 5.56 -4.70
CA TRP A 99 8.82 4.89 -3.42
C TRP A 99 9.22 3.42 -3.46
N PHE A 100 9.55 2.90 -2.29
CA PHE A 100 9.74 1.47 -2.07
C PHE A 100 8.94 1.04 -0.85
N GLY A 101 7.89 0.25 -1.10
CA GLY A 101 6.94 -0.18 -0.07
C GLY A 101 7.19 -1.60 0.42
N PHE A 102 7.04 -1.78 1.74
CA PHE A 102 7.00 -3.06 2.42
C PHE A 102 5.55 -3.35 2.82
N LEU A 103 4.97 -4.43 2.26
CA LEU A 103 3.56 -4.75 2.40
C LEU A 103 3.36 -5.85 3.44
N PHE A 104 2.54 -5.56 4.44
CA PHE A 104 2.28 -6.45 5.56
C PHE A 104 0.83 -6.90 5.63
N LEU A 105 0.61 -8.14 6.05
CA LEU A 105 -0.67 -8.65 6.47
C LEU A 105 -0.65 -8.89 7.98
N ILE A 106 -1.58 -8.27 8.70
CA ILE A 106 -1.72 -8.35 10.14
C ILE A 106 -2.97 -9.18 10.45
N THR A 107 -2.80 -10.32 11.17
CA THR A 107 -3.90 -11.24 11.45
C THR A 107 -4.23 -11.37 12.93
N ARG A 108 -3.37 -10.80 13.81
CA ARG A 108 -3.64 -10.71 15.25
C ARG A 108 -3.05 -9.42 15.81
N TRP A 109 -3.78 -8.83 16.74
CA TRP A 109 -3.40 -7.60 17.41
C TRP A 109 -4.02 -7.52 18.79
N THR A 110 -3.58 -6.55 19.59
CA THR A 110 -4.20 -6.08 20.83
C THR A 110 -4.51 -4.60 20.71
N GLY A 111 -5.43 -4.10 21.53
CA GLY A 111 -5.91 -2.71 21.46
C GLY A 111 -7.31 -2.63 20.87
N GLU A 112 -7.93 -1.46 20.99
CA GLU A 112 -9.26 -1.15 20.46
C GLU A 112 -9.12 -0.16 19.33
N ILE A 113 -9.66 -0.51 18.17
CA ILE A 113 -9.56 0.31 16.95
C ILE A 113 -10.61 1.42 17.04
N PRO A 114 -10.21 2.71 16.95
CA PRO A 114 -11.14 3.83 16.93
C PRO A 114 -11.89 3.90 15.58
N ASP A 115 -13.02 4.61 15.56
CA ASP A 115 -13.77 4.85 14.32
C ASP A 115 -13.07 5.85 13.37
N SER A 116 -12.13 6.64 13.89
CA SER A 116 -11.40 7.66 13.11
C SER A 116 -10.11 8.08 13.79
N ASN A 117 -9.21 8.65 13.00
CA ASN A 117 -7.98 9.30 13.45
C ASN A 117 -7.78 10.68 12.79
N ASP A 118 -6.59 11.26 12.93
CA ASP A 118 -6.29 12.57 12.33
C ASP A 118 -6.19 12.55 10.79
N GLU A 119 -6.12 11.40 10.15
CA GLU A 119 -6.05 11.27 8.69
C GLU A 119 -7.41 10.95 8.03
N GLY A 120 -8.32 10.30 8.76
CA GLY A 120 -9.60 9.91 8.20
C GLY A 120 -10.43 8.97 9.08
N GLU A 121 -11.36 8.29 8.42
CA GLU A 121 -12.28 7.34 9.03
C GLU A 121 -11.77 5.90 8.87
N LEU A 122 -11.83 5.12 9.95
CA LEU A 122 -11.48 3.70 9.96
C LEU A 122 -12.73 2.85 9.83
N SER A 123 -12.70 1.87 8.96
CA SER A 123 -13.86 0.99 8.76
C SER A 123 -13.45 -0.44 8.41
N TRP A 124 -14.22 -1.39 8.93
CA TRP A 124 -14.12 -2.79 8.56
C TRP A 124 -14.89 -3.06 7.27
N VAL A 125 -14.19 -3.53 6.26
CA VAL A 125 -14.73 -3.81 4.93
C VAL A 125 -14.68 -5.32 4.69
N PRO A 126 -15.79 -5.98 4.27
CA PRO A 126 -15.73 -7.38 3.87
C PRO A 126 -14.63 -7.61 2.84
N ARG A 127 -13.76 -8.61 3.05
CA ARG A 127 -12.66 -8.93 2.13
C ARG A 127 -13.18 -9.22 0.71
N SER A 128 -14.35 -9.84 0.61
CA SER A 128 -15.03 -10.05 -0.68
C SER A 128 -15.32 -8.75 -1.42
N ARG A 129 -15.69 -7.67 -0.70
CA ARG A 129 -15.92 -6.34 -1.28
C ARG A 129 -14.62 -5.71 -1.77
N LEU A 130 -13.52 -5.88 -1.01
CA LEU A 130 -12.19 -5.43 -1.43
C LEU A 130 -11.71 -6.18 -2.68
N MET A 131 -11.94 -7.50 -2.75
CA MET A 131 -11.62 -8.29 -3.95
C MET A 131 -12.51 -7.92 -5.14
N ALA A 132 -13.79 -7.61 -4.92
CA ALA A 132 -14.68 -7.12 -5.98
C ALA A 132 -14.21 -5.79 -6.58
N TRP A 133 -13.57 -4.93 -5.79
CA TRP A 133 -12.95 -3.72 -6.32
C TRP A 133 -11.76 -4.02 -7.25
N CYS A 134 -11.04 -5.11 -7.03
CA CYS A 134 -9.95 -5.54 -7.89
C CYS A 134 -10.40 -6.07 -9.26
N ASP A 135 -11.65 -6.50 -9.39
CA ASP A 135 -12.23 -6.99 -10.66
C ASP A 135 -12.92 -5.85 -11.41
N PRO A 136 -12.50 -5.54 -12.66
CA PRO A 136 -13.12 -4.49 -13.46
C PRO A 136 -14.63 -4.65 -13.65
N ALA A 137 -15.16 -5.89 -13.65
CA ALA A 137 -16.58 -6.18 -13.84
C ALA A 137 -17.46 -5.81 -12.63
N THR A 138 -16.89 -5.83 -11.42
CA THR A 138 -17.61 -5.61 -10.16
C THR A 138 -17.14 -4.38 -9.38
N ARG A 139 -16.10 -3.70 -9.87
CA ARG A 139 -15.46 -2.56 -9.17
C ARG A 139 -16.46 -1.46 -8.81
N SER A 140 -17.35 -1.06 -9.75
CA SER A 140 -18.35 -0.01 -9.52
C SER A 140 -19.29 -0.33 -8.36
N ASP A 141 -19.58 -1.61 -8.15
CA ASP A 141 -20.54 -2.05 -7.14
C ASP A 141 -19.91 -2.18 -5.75
N SER A 142 -18.58 -2.18 -5.68
CA SER A 142 -17.86 -2.26 -4.41
C SER A 142 -18.06 -1.03 -3.51
N GLY A 143 -18.32 0.15 -4.10
CA GLY A 143 -18.43 1.41 -3.37
C GLY A 143 -17.12 1.82 -2.66
N LEU A 144 -15.98 1.27 -3.10
CA LEU A 144 -14.66 1.64 -2.63
C LEU A 144 -13.94 2.48 -3.69
N ASP A 145 -13.09 3.39 -3.25
CA ASP A 145 -12.15 4.11 -4.11
C ASP A 145 -10.74 3.95 -3.53
N LEU A 146 -9.93 3.10 -4.16
CA LEU A 146 -8.53 2.86 -3.84
C LEU A 146 -7.63 3.40 -4.98
N HIS A 147 -6.31 3.30 -4.84
CA HIS A 147 -5.41 3.63 -5.93
C HIS A 147 -5.48 2.59 -7.05
N GLU A 148 -5.44 3.05 -8.30
CA GLU A 148 -5.59 2.14 -9.47
C GLU A 148 -4.59 0.99 -9.47
N GLY A 149 -3.40 1.18 -8.90
CA GLY A 149 -2.37 0.15 -8.78
C GLY A 149 -2.69 -0.98 -7.79
N ASP A 150 -3.58 -0.74 -6.85
CA ASP A 150 -3.86 -1.69 -5.76
C ASP A 150 -4.50 -2.99 -6.25
N VAL A 151 -5.17 -2.96 -7.41
CA VAL A 151 -5.74 -4.15 -8.06
C VAL A 151 -4.72 -5.25 -8.33
N HIS A 152 -3.45 -4.87 -8.49
CA HIS A 152 -2.39 -5.81 -8.84
C HIS A 152 -1.85 -6.57 -7.62
N PHE A 153 -1.75 -5.91 -6.47
CA PHE A 153 -1.11 -6.52 -5.31
C PHE A 153 -2.10 -6.96 -4.21
N LEU A 154 -3.28 -6.36 -4.10
CA LEU A 154 -4.27 -6.78 -3.10
C LEU A 154 -4.59 -8.28 -3.18
N PRO A 155 -4.83 -8.89 -4.35
CA PRO A 155 -5.04 -10.33 -4.43
C PRO A 155 -3.85 -11.15 -3.91
N LEU A 156 -2.61 -10.66 -4.10
CA LEU A 156 -1.39 -11.35 -3.67
C LEU A 156 -1.16 -11.26 -2.15
N LEU A 157 -1.72 -10.24 -1.50
CA LEU A 157 -1.67 -10.11 -0.04
C LEU A 157 -2.47 -11.19 0.67
N PHE A 158 -3.62 -11.57 0.08
CA PHE A 158 -4.61 -12.46 0.69
C PHE A 158 -4.60 -13.88 0.12
N ASP A 159 -3.69 -14.19 -0.82
CA ASP A 159 -3.59 -15.55 -1.35
C ASP A 159 -2.87 -16.50 -0.38
N ASP A 160 -2.97 -17.80 -0.65
CA ASP A 160 -2.42 -18.86 0.19
C ASP A 160 -0.92 -19.12 -0.06
N ASP A 161 -0.27 -18.46 -1.03
CA ASP A 161 1.16 -18.64 -1.29
C ASP A 161 1.97 -17.99 -0.17
N PRO A 162 2.73 -18.75 0.65
CA PRO A 162 3.46 -18.20 1.79
C PRO A 162 4.67 -17.35 1.39
N ARG A 163 5.11 -17.44 0.13
CA ARG A 163 6.29 -16.72 -0.35
C ARG A 163 5.98 -15.25 -0.56
N PRO A 164 6.82 -14.33 -0.10
CA PRO A 164 6.64 -12.93 -0.40
C PRO A 164 6.73 -12.66 -1.91
N PHE A 165 5.97 -11.69 -2.38
CA PHE A 165 6.09 -11.21 -3.75
C PHE A 165 7.02 -9.99 -3.81
N HIS A 166 7.67 -9.80 -4.94
CA HIS A 166 8.49 -8.64 -5.24
C HIS A 166 8.03 -8.04 -6.56
N ALA A 167 7.62 -6.76 -6.54
CA ALA A 167 7.00 -6.14 -7.69
C ALA A 167 7.65 -4.81 -8.08
N LEU A 168 7.44 -4.46 -9.33
CA LEU A 168 7.76 -3.15 -9.90
C LEU A 168 6.51 -2.59 -10.57
N MET A 169 6.12 -1.38 -10.19
CA MET A 169 4.95 -0.67 -10.72
C MET A 169 5.32 0.80 -10.97
N PRO A 170 5.82 1.14 -12.16
CA PRO A 170 6.10 2.52 -12.51
C PRO A 170 4.82 3.35 -12.64
N TRP A 171 4.92 4.64 -12.32
CA TRP A 171 3.82 5.60 -12.38
C TRP A 171 4.19 6.80 -13.26
N GLU A 172 3.22 7.31 -13.97
CA GLU A 172 3.30 8.58 -14.71
C GLU A 172 1.95 9.31 -14.59
N GLN A 173 2.01 10.60 -14.27
CA GLN A 173 0.82 11.45 -14.15
C GLN A 173 -0.27 10.86 -13.22
N GLY A 174 0.14 10.25 -12.10
CA GLY A 174 -0.77 9.69 -11.11
C GLY A 174 -1.41 8.35 -11.47
N ARG A 175 -0.88 7.64 -12.50
CA ARG A 175 -1.39 6.34 -12.96
C ARG A 175 -0.28 5.32 -13.12
N PRO A 176 -0.53 4.03 -12.79
CA PRO A 176 0.43 2.98 -13.06
C PRO A 176 0.58 2.78 -14.58
N THR A 177 1.83 2.68 -15.05
CA THR A 177 2.16 2.46 -16.47
C THR A 177 2.67 1.06 -16.76
N GLY A 178 2.88 0.26 -15.73
CA GLY A 178 3.30 -1.13 -15.84
C GLY A 178 3.19 -1.90 -14.55
N TRP A 179 3.24 -3.22 -14.67
CA TRP A 179 3.26 -4.14 -13.53
C TRP A 179 4.10 -5.36 -13.85
N SER A 180 5.02 -5.69 -12.97
CA SER A 180 5.71 -6.98 -12.98
C SER A 180 5.86 -7.51 -11.56
N VAL A 181 5.78 -8.82 -11.39
CA VAL A 181 5.86 -9.48 -10.09
C VAL A 181 6.63 -10.77 -10.17
N THR A 182 7.39 -11.06 -9.10
CA THR A 182 8.15 -12.30 -8.92
C THR A 182 7.93 -12.80 -7.49
N ARG A 183 7.89 -14.11 -7.30
CA ARG A 183 7.97 -14.77 -6.00
C ARG A 183 9.20 -15.67 -5.94
N VAL A 184 9.90 -15.64 -4.81
CA VAL A 184 11.13 -16.43 -4.59
C VAL A 184 11.00 -17.27 -3.33
#